data_7b29583282034a2b9e89024f20f62da9
#
_entry.id   7b29583282034a2b9e89024f20f62da9
#
_cell.length_a   1.000
_cell.length_b   1.000
_cell.length_c   1.000
_cell.angle_alpha   90.00
_cell.angle_beta   90.00
_cell.angle_gamma   90.00
#
_symmetry.space_group_name_H-M   'P 1'
#
loop_
_entity.id
_entity.type
_entity.pdbx_description
1 polymer ?
#
loop_
_entity_poly.entity_id
_entity_poly.type
_entity_poly.pdbx_seq_one_letter_code
_entity_poly.pdbx_strand_id
1 'polypeptide(L)'
;MRGRVDAQVSPLDCTGCELCVRICPADALKMENVDKAIELEEGNWDYAVTLPNHGEEIDKTTVKGSQFQLPYLEFSGACEGCGETPYVKLLTQLLGDRLVVANATGCSSIWGASYPSFPYTKNARGEGPAWANSLFEDNAEFGLGMRRAFKQRREQLMVHVRACRTPKCPLSTSPDEPLPARLIRNRGAG
;
A
#
# COMPACT_ATOMS: atom_id res chain seq x y z
N MET A 1 6.64 11.63 -22.54
CA MET A 1 7.63 12.46 -21.83
C MET A 1 8.83 11.63 -21.39
N ARG A 2 10.05 12.11 -21.56
CA ARG A 2 11.22 11.50 -20.90
C ARG A 2 11.38 12.21 -19.57
N GLY A 3 10.77 11.70 -18.52
CA GLY A 3 10.98 12.21 -17.18
C GLY A 3 12.36 11.83 -16.65
N ARG A 4 12.97 12.72 -15.87
CA ARG A 4 14.16 12.40 -15.08
C ARG A 4 13.70 11.68 -13.81
N VAL A 5 14.43 10.67 -13.39
CA VAL A 5 14.22 9.95 -12.15
C VAL A 5 15.44 10.14 -11.29
N ASP A 6 15.26 10.70 -10.12
CA ASP A 6 16.29 10.83 -9.11
C ASP A 6 15.92 9.93 -7.92
N ALA A 7 16.92 9.28 -7.34
CA ALA A 7 16.75 8.46 -6.14
C ALA A 7 17.09 9.33 -4.91
N GLN A 8 16.13 9.44 -4.00
CA GLN A 8 16.32 10.16 -2.75
C GLN A 8 16.34 9.16 -1.60
N VAL A 9 17.25 9.34 -0.66
CA VAL A 9 17.34 8.57 0.58
C VAL A 9 16.85 9.44 1.73
N SER A 10 16.02 8.87 2.61
CA SER A 10 15.73 9.52 3.91
C SER A 10 16.86 9.21 4.88
N PRO A 11 17.69 10.18 5.30
CA PRO A 11 18.80 9.92 6.22
C PRO A 11 18.33 9.44 7.60
N LEU A 12 17.16 9.92 8.04
CA LEU A 12 16.61 9.56 9.36
C LEU A 12 16.09 8.12 9.42
N ASP A 13 15.66 7.56 8.28
CA ASP A 13 15.16 6.19 8.19
C ASP A 13 16.23 5.19 7.74
N CYS A 14 17.41 5.68 7.40
CA CYS A 14 18.52 4.84 6.94
C CYS A 14 19.19 4.14 8.13
N THR A 15 19.19 2.80 8.12
CA THR A 15 19.83 1.97 9.15
C THR A 15 21.35 1.82 8.97
N GLY A 16 21.93 2.35 7.89
CA GLY A 16 23.37 2.25 7.62
C GLY A 16 23.87 0.85 7.22
N CYS A 17 23.01 -0.04 6.73
CA CYS A 17 23.36 -1.44 6.43
C CYS A 17 24.26 -1.65 5.19
N GLU A 18 24.57 -0.59 4.44
CA GLU A 18 25.44 -0.59 3.24
C GLU A 18 24.92 -1.43 2.04
N LEU A 19 23.80 -2.12 2.12
CA LEU A 19 23.33 -3.00 1.05
C LEU A 19 23.17 -2.29 -0.29
N CYS A 20 22.57 -1.09 -0.29
CA CYS A 20 22.38 -0.30 -1.51
C CYS A 20 23.70 0.15 -2.12
N VAL A 21 24.69 0.49 -1.31
CA VAL A 21 26.04 0.90 -1.75
C VAL A 21 26.76 -0.30 -2.39
N ARG A 22 26.74 -1.45 -1.73
CA ARG A 22 27.42 -2.66 -2.21
C ARG A 22 26.85 -3.24 -3.50
N ILE A 23 25.53 -3.06 -3.74
CA ILE A 23 24.86 -3.61 -4.91
C ILE A 23 24.79 -2.61 -6.08
N CYS A 24 25.12 -1.35 -5.87
CA CYS A 24 25.00 -0.32 -6.88
C CYS A 24 25.97 -0.58 -8.05
N PRO A 25 25.48 -0.89 -9.27
CA PRO A 25 26.37 -1.22 -10.39
C PRO A 25 27.15 -0.04 -10.95
N ALA A 26 26.78 1.17 -10.56
CA ALA A 26 27.38 2.42 -11.02
C ALA A 26 28.22 3.13 -9.95
N ASP A 27 28.40 2.53 -8.77
CA ASP A 27 29.06 3.16 -7.61
C ASP A 27 28.54 4.59 -7.30
N ALA A 28 27.24 4.79 -7.56
CA ALA A 28 26.60 6.10 -7.44
C ALA A 28 26.25 6.47 -5.98
N LEU A 29 26.30 5.50 -5.07
CA LEU A 29 25.95 5.67 -3.67
C LEU A 29 27.21 5.54 -2.81
N LYS A 30 27.29 6.34 -1.76
CA LYS A 30 28.37 6.31 -0.79
C LYS A 30 27.82 6.43 0.62
N MET A 31 28.49 5.79 1.56
CA MET A 31 28.19 6.00 2.98
C MET A 31 28.80 7.34 3.43
N GLU A 32 28.03 8.06 4.23
CA GLU A 32 28.44 9.32 4.85
C GLU A 32 28.03 9.30 6.32
N ASN A 33 28.64 10.17 7.13
CA ASN A 33 28.20 10.38 8.51
C ASN A 33 26.75 10.87 8.54
N VAL A 34 25.93 10.30 9.44
CA VAL A 34 24.50 10.57 9.51
C VAL A 34 24.17 12.04 9.76
N ASP A 35 24.89 12.71 10.67
CA ASP A 35 24.62 14.12 10.98
C ASP A 35 24.85 15.01 9.76
N LYS A 36 25.94 14.75 9.03
CA LYS A 36 26.25 15.48 7.79
C LYS A 36 25.26 15.16 6.67
N ALA A 37 24.80 13.90 6.57
CA ALA A 37 23.80 13.49 5.59
C ALA A 37 22.46 14.17 5.87
N ILE A 38 22.06 14.31 7.13
CA ILE A 38 20.84 15.02 7.52
C ILE A 38 20.92 16.48 7.09
N GLU A 39 21.99 17.19 7.43
CA GLU A 39 22.17 18.60 7.06
C GLU A 39 22.09 18.85 5.54
N LEU A 40 22.56 17.89 4.74
CA LEU A 40 22.57 18.00 3.27
C LEU A 40 21.25 17.61 2.61
N GLU A 41 20.57 16.62 3.15
CA GLU A 41 19.47 15.91 2.45
C GLU A 41 18.09 16.17 3.03
N GLU A 42 17.99 16.74 4.24
CA GLU A 42 16.69 17.02 4.88
C GLU A 42 15.79 17.89 3.99
N GLY A 43 16.32 19.00 3.48
CA GLY A 43 15.56 19.88 2.58
C GLY A 43 15.20 19.24 1.24
N ASN A 44 16.03 18.36 0.72
CA ASN A 44 15.75 17.59 -0.49
C ASN A 44 14.64 16.59 -0.26
N TRP A 45 14.64 15.91 0.90
CA TRP A 45 13.60 14.99 1.31
C TRP A 45 12.26 15.70 1.48
N ASP A 46 12.22 16.80 2.21
CA ASP A 46 11.02 17.59 2.43
C ASP A 46 10.40 18.06 1.11
N TYR A 47 11.24 18.46 0.16
CA TYR A 47 10.77 18.80 -1.18
C TYR A 47 10.25 17.58 -1.93
N ALA A 48 10.97 16.46 -1.89
CA ALA A 48 10.62 15.24 -2.62
C ALA A 48 9.23 14.70 -2.21
N VAL A 49 8.88 14.74 -0.93
CA VAL A 49 7.57 14.26 -0.45
C VAL A 49 6.40 15.16 -0.88
N THR A 50 6.66 16.39 -1.31
CA THR A 50 5.62 17.29 -1.85
C THR A 50 5.32 17.04 -3.33
N LEU A 51 6.17 16.28 -4.03
CA LEU A 51 5.99 16.03 -5.46
C LEU A 51 4.79 15.11 -5.71
N PRO A 52 3.99 15.39 -6.76
CA PRO A 52 2.87 14.54 -7.11
C PRO A 52 3.36 13.16 -7.59
N ASN A 53 2.61 12.13 -7.23
CA ASN A 53 2.88 10.78 -7.72
C ASN A 53 2.36 10.63 -9.16
N HIS A 54 3.22 10.31 -10.10
CA HIS A 54 2.92 10.06 -11.51
C HIS A 54 2.91 8.56 -11.85
N GLY A 55 2.85 7.68 -10.87
CA GLY A 55 2.85 6.23 -11.08
C GLY A 55 1.70 5.74 -11.98
N GLU A 56 0.55 6.39 -11.94
CA GLU A 56 -0.61 6.05 -12.78
C GLU A 56 -0.35 6.21 -14.29
N GLU A 57 0.62 7.04 -14.68
CA GLU A 57 1.00 7.26 -16.09
C GLU A 57 1.93 6.17 -16.62
N ILE A 58 2.41 5.28 -15.76
CA ILE A 58 3.39 4.25 -16.07
C ILE A 58 2.76 2.87 -15.98
N ASP A 59 3.07 1.99 -16.95
CA ASP A 59 2.54 0.63 -16.97
C ASP A 59 3.06 -0.19 -15.77
N LYS A 60 2.22 -0.36 -14.78
CA LYS A 60 2.49 -1.11 -13.55
C LYS A 60 2.70 -2.61 -13.75
N THR A 61 2.41 -3.15 -14.92
CA THR A 61 2.62 -4.58 -15.21
C THR A 61 4.06 -4.92 -15.52
N THR A 62 4.89 -3.90 -15.73
CA THR A 62 6.32 -4.07 -15.92
C THR A 62 7.08 -3.99 -14.59
N VAL A 63 8.23 -4.67 -14.51
CA VAL A 63 9.08 -4.64 -13.30
C VAL A 63 9.44 -3.20 -12.93
N LYS A 64 9.88 -2.40 -13.90
CA LYS A 64 10.22 -0.99 -13.68
C LYS A 64 9.00 -0.17 -13.29
N GLY A 65 7.89 -0.31 -13.98
CA GLY A 65 6.69 0.49 -13.76
C GLY A 65 6.01 0.22 -12.43
N SER A 66 6.09 -1.01 -11.91
CA SER A 66 5.57 -1.34 -10.59
C SER A 66 6.23 -0.54 -9.47
N GLN A 67 7.51 -0.19 -9.62
CA GLN A 67 8.29 0.56 -8.62
C GLN A 67 7.95 2.06 -8.56
N PHE A 68 7.25 2.59 -9.56
CA PHE A 68 6.74 3.98 -9.55
C PHE A 68 5.32 4.09 -8.99
N GLN A 69 4.68 2.97 -8.66
CA GLN A 69 3.38 3.00 -8.00
C GLN A 69 3.53 3.43 -6.54
N LEU A 70 2.52 4.13 -6.02
CA LEU A 70 2.48 4.53 -4.61
C LEU A 70 2.58 3.28 -3.71
N PRO A 71 3.60 3.18 -2.88
CA PRO A 71 3.68 2.10 -1.89
C PRO A 71 2.74 2.39 -0.73
N TYR A 72 2.06 1.35 -0.25
CA TYR A 72 1.25 1.44 0.97
C TYR A 72 1.93 0.73 2.15
N LEU A 73 3.18 0.32 1.99
CA LEU A 73 4.07 -0.19 3.02
C LEU A 73 5.46 0.38 2.79
N GLU A 74 5.93 1.18 3.74
CA GLU A 74 7.28 1.75 3.76
C GLU A 74 7.79 1.90 5.19
N PHE A 75 9.10 2.00 5.34
CA PHE A 75 9.78 2.29 6.62
C PHE A 75 9.37 1.32 7.74
N SER A 76 9.26 0.02 7.41
CA SER A 76 8.97 -1.00 8.39
C SER A 76 10.16 -1.21 9.33
N GLY A 77 9.88 -1.57 10.60
CA GLY A 77 10.90 -1.97 11.56
C GLY A 77 11.49 -3.38 11.33
N ALA A 78 11.47 -3.88 10.09
CA ALA A 78 12.06 -5.17 9.74
C ALA A 78 13.58 -5.13 9.82
N CYS A 79 14.19 -6.32 9.90
CA CYS A 79 15.64 -6.47 9.88
C CYS A 79 16.25 -5.89 8.60
N GLU A 80 17.47 -5.42 8.70
CA GLU A 80 18.27 -4.97 7.57
C GLU A 80 18.38 -6.07 6.51
N GLY A 81 18.08 -5.72 5.25
CA GLY A 81 18.09 -6.71 4.17
C GLY A 81 17.00 -7.78 4.26
N CYS A 82 15.90 -7.52 4.98
CA CYS A 82 14.77 -8.43 5.07
C CYS A 82 14.30 -8.88 3.69
N GLY A 83 14.22 -10.20 3.47
CA GLY A 83 13.79 -10.78 2.20
C GLY A 83 12.26 -10.80 2.01
N GLU A 84 11.46 -10.47 3.03
CA GLU A 84 10.00 -10.51 3.00
C GLU A 84 9.39 -9.16 2.62
N THR A 85 9.85 -8.08 3.23
CA THR A 85 9.27 -6.74 3.07
C THR A 85 9.23 -6.22 1.63
N PRO A 86 10.21 -6.49 0.75
CA PRO A 86 10.15 -6.08 -0.65
C PRO A 86 8.97 -6.69 -1.41
N TYR A 87 8.62 -7.94 -1.14
CA TYR A 87 7.47 -8.61 -1.76
C TYR A 87 6.16 -8.02 -1.27
N VAL A 88 6.05 -7.77 0.03
CA VAL A 88 4.85 -7.14 0.59
C VAL A 88 4.70 -5.70 0.08
N LYS A 89 5.79 -4.94 0.00
CA LYS A 89 5.80 -3.60 -0.63
C LYS A 89 5.27 -3.68 -2.06
N LEU A 90 5.79 -4.60 -2.87
CA LEU A 90 5.33 -4.78 -4.26
C LEU A 90 3.83 -5.12 -4.32
N LEU A 91 3.33 -6.00 -3.47
CA LEU A 91 1.89 -6.29 -3.38
C LEU A 91 1.08 -5.04 -3.05
N THR A 92 1.56 -4.20 -2.15
CA THR A 92 0.88 -2.94 -1.82
C THR A 92 0.91 -1.94 -2.96
N GLN A 93 1.99 -1.86 -3.72
CA GLN A 93 2.11 -1.01 -4.91
C GLN A 93 1.11 -1.41 -6.01
N LEU A 94 0.86 -2.70 -6.17
CA LEU A 94 -0.03 -3.22 -7.21
C LEU A 94 -1.50 -3.24 -6.82
N LEU A 95 -1.80 -3.51 -5.55
CA LEU A 95 -3.14 -3.85 -5.07
C LEU A 95 -3.54 -3.10 -3.79
N GLY A 96 -2.69 -2.23 -3.26
CA GLY A 96 -2.78 -1.70 -1.90
C GLY A 96 -4.10 -1.02 -1.54
N ASP A 97 -4.73 -0.32 -2.48
CA ASP A 97 -6.04 0.30 -2.32
C ASP A 97 -7.18 -0.69 -2.02
N ARG A 98 -6.99 -1.97 -2.38
CA ARG A 98 -7.99 -3.04 -2.28
C ARG A 98 -7.48 -4.29 -1.55
N LEU A 99 -6.26 -4.22 -1.03
CA LEU A 99 -5.61 -5.35 -0.39
C LEU A 99 -6.24 -5.64 0.98
N VAL A 100 -6.51 -6.91 1.23
CA VAL A 100 -6.92 -7.41 2.55
C VAL A 100 -5.93 -8.48 2.97
N VAL A 101 -5.30 -8.28 4.10
CA VAL A 101 -4.24 -9.13 4.64
C VAL A 101 -4.77 -9.89 5.85
N ALA A 102 -4.83 -11.21 5.74
CA ALA A 102 -4.98 -12.11 6.88
C ALA A 102 -3.58 -12.56 7.29
N ASN A 103 -3.04 -11.94 8.32
CA ASN A 103 -1.67 -12.19 8.78
C ASN A 103 -1.65 -13.24 9.88
N ALA A 104 -0.58 -14.02 9.95
CA ALA A 104 -0.30 -14.90 11.06
C ALA A 104 0.75 -14.28 11.99
N THR A 105 0.75 -14.67 13.26
CA THR A 105 1.77 -14.24 14.21
C THR A 105 3.16 -14.71 13.77
N GLY A 106 4.06 -13.77 13.61
CA GLY A 106 5.42 -13.96 13.11
C GLY A 106 6.11 -12.63 12.84
N CYS A 107 7.16 -12.62 12.01
CA CYS A 107 7.87 -11.39 11.64
C CYS A 107 6.93 -10.32 11.05
N SER A 108 6.01 -10.72 10.17
CA SER A 108 5.07 -9.80 9.54
C SER A 108 4.06 -9.17 10.51
N SER A 109 3.79 -9.77 11.66
CA SER A 109 3.03 -9.13 12.74
C SER A 109 3.89 -8.17 13.55
N ILE A 110 5.17 -8.44 13.71
CA ILE A 110 6.09 -7.58 14.47
C ILE A 110 6.37 -6.29 13.68
N TRP A 111 6.96 -6.38 12.51
CA TRP A 111 7.25 -5.19 11.72
C TRP A 111 6.01 -4.56 11.09
N GLY A 112 4.91 -5.31 10.95
CA GLY A 112 3.66 -4.84 10.33
C GLY A 112 2.70 -4.15 11.28
N ALA A 113 2.74 -4.42 12.60
CA ALA A 113 1.77 -3.88 13.55
C ALA A 113 2.28 -3.60 14.96
N SER A 114 3.46 -4.11 15.35
CA SER A 114 3.89 -4.07 16.73
C SER A 114 5.08 -3.15 16.99
N TYR A 115 5.99 -2.99 16.02
CA TYR A 115 7.24 -2.27 16.27
C TYR A 115 7.90 -1.75 14.97
N PRO A 116 8.48 -0.55 15.02
CA PRO A 116 8.33 0.53 16.02
C PRO A 116 7.01 1.27 15.80
N SER A 117 6.42 1.13 14.63
CA SER A 117 5.20 1.80 14.19
C SER A 117 4.49 0.93 13.14
N PHE A 118 3.28 1.30 12.83
CA PHE A 118 2.50 0.65 11.78
C PHE A 118 2.93 1.17 10.40
N PRO A 119 3.61 0.37 9.55
CA PRO A 119 4.23 0.85 8.31
C PRO A 119 3.26 0.97 7.14
N TYR A 120 2.01 0.55 7.31
CA TYR A 120 0.99 0.66 6.28
C TYR A 120 0.35 2.04 6.28
N THR A 121 0.04 2.55 5.09
CA THR A 121 -0.55 3.87 4.90
C THR A 121 -1.79 3.82 4.00
N LYS A 122 -2.39 4.99 3.77
CA LYS A 122 -3.58 5.17 2.95
C LYS A 122 -3.32 6.24 1.88
N ASN A 123 -4.05 6.18 0.78
CA ASN A 123 -4.03 7.22 -0.23
C ASN A 123 -4.88 8.46 0.23
N ALA A 124 -4.88 9.50 -0.60
CA ALA A 124 -5.64 10.73 -0.34
C ALA A 124 -7.17 10.50 -0.21
N ARG A 125 -7.68 9.37 -0.72
CA ARG A 125 -9.10 8.96 -0.58
C ARG A 125 -9.38 8.17 0.69
N GLY A 126 -8.35 7.93 1.52
CA GLY A 126 -8.47 7.12 2.73
C GLY A 126 -8.49 5.60 2.49
N GLU A 127 -8.14 5.15 1.28
CA GLU A 127 -8.09 3.74 0.90
C GLU A 127 -6.67 3.20 1.11
N GLY A 128 -6.56 2.01 1.61
CA GLY A 128 -5.29 1.33 1.85
C GLY A 128 -5.50 -0.10 2.32
N PRO A 129 -4.43 -0.85 2.58
CA PRO A 129 -4.53 -2.23 3.04
C PRO A 129 -5.35 -2.37 4.32
N ALA A 130 -6.31 -3.29 4.31
CA ALA A 130 -6.95 -3.76 5.53
C ALA A 130 -6.14 -4.93 6.09
N TRP A 131 -5.65 -4.78 7.31
CA TRP A 131 -4.76 -5.75 7.92
C TRP A 131 -5.35 -6.27 9.23
N ALA A 132 -5.35 -7.58 9.41
CA ALA A 132 -5.75 -8.22 10.65
C ALA A 132 -4.88 -9.45 10.92
N ASN A 133 -4.59 -9.69 12.20
CA ASN A 133 -3.73 -10.78 12.64
C ASN A 133 -4.54 -11.88 13.31
N SER A 134 -4.11 -13.12 13.11
CA SER A 134 -4.57 -14.29 13.84
C SER A 134 -3.38 -15.07 14.40
N LEU A 135 -3.64 -16.14 15.12
CA LEU A 135 -2.61 -17.06 15.52
C LEU A 135 -2.07 -17.84 14.31
N PHE A 136 -0.87 -18.35 14.42
CA PHE A 136 -0.26 -19.16 13.35
C PHE A 136 -1.11 -20.41 13.04
N GLU A 137 -1.66 -21.02 14.09
CA GLU A 137 -2.40 -22.27 14.02
C GLU A 137 -3.76 -22.16 13.31
N ASP A 138 -4.39 -20.96 13.34
CA ASP A 138 -5.73 -20.75 12.81
C ASP A 138 -5.78 -19.82 11.58
N ASN A 139 -4.62 -19.42 11.07
CA ASN A 139 -4.56 -18.41 10.01
C ASN A 139 -5.23 -18.84 8.71
N ALA A 140 -5.20 -20.12 8.38
CA ALA A 140 -5.84 -20.65 7.18
C ALA A 140 -7.36 -20.49 7.25
N GLU A 141 -7.96 -20.82 8.38
CA GLU A 141 -9.40 -20.69 8.66
C GLU A 141 -9.81 -19.22 8.73
N PHE A 142 -9.00 -18.39 9.37
CA PHE A 142 -9.20 -16.95 9.45
C PHE A 142 -9.23 -16.31 8.06
N GLY A 143 -8.23 -16.58 7.23
CA GLY A 143 -8.15 -16.09 5.86
C GLY A 143 -9.29 -16.60 4.98
N LEU A 144 -9.66 -17.87 5.14
CA LEU A 144 -10.82 -18.47 4.45
C LEU A 144 -12.12 -17.78 4.87
N GLY A 145 -12.31 -17.51 6.17
CA GLY A 145 -13.47 -16.82 6.71
C GLY A 145 -13.61 -15.42 6.12
N MET A 146 -12.54 -14.64 6.10
CA MET A 146 -12.50 -13.33 5.46
C MET A 146 -12.85 -13.39 3.98
N ARG A 147 -12.26 -14.33 3.24
CA ARG A 147 -12.54 -14.53 1.81
C ARG A 147 -13.99 -14.86 1.54
N ARG A 148 -14.60 -15.73 2.35
CA ARG A 148 -16.00 -16.11 2.23
C ARG A 148 -16.93 -14.94 2.53
N ALA A 149 -16.65 -14.15 3.56
CA ALA A 149 -17.44 -12.97 3.90
C ALA A 149 -17.43 -11.93 2.75
N PHE A 150 -16.27 -11.64 2.17
CA PHE A 150 -16.17 -10.76 1.01
C PHE A 150 -16.91 -11.32 -0.22
N LYS A 151 -16.79 -12.61 -0.48
CA LYS A 151 -17.50 -13.26 -1.59
C LYS A 151 -19.01 -13.14 -1.42
N GLN A 152 -19.54 -13.45 -0.24
CA GLN A 152 -20.96 -13.34 0.06
C GLN A 152 -21.48 -11.90 -0.12
N ARG A 153 -20.78 -10.91 0.42
CA ARG A 153 -21.16 -9.50 0.25
C ARG A 153 -21.15 -9.07 -1.22
N ARG A 154 -20.16 -9.52 -1.98
CA ARG A 154 -20.10 -9.26 -3.42
C ARG A 154 -21.28 -9.89 -4.16
N GLU A 155 -21.64 -11.14 -3.84
CA GLU A 155 -22.78 -11.83 -4.44
C GLU A 155 -24.10 -11.13 -4.11
N GLN A 156 -24.31 -10.72 -2.86
CA GLN A 156 -25.47 -9.93 -2.46
C GLN A 156 -25.54 -8.60 -3.22
N LEU A 157 -24.42 -7.87 -3.31
CA LEU A 157 -24.36 -6.62 -4.08
C LEU A 157 -24.70 -6.85 -5.55
N MET A 158 -24.18 -7.92 -6.16
CA MET A 158 -24.49 -8.27 -7.55
C MET A 158 -25.98 -8.56 -7.77
N VAL A 159 -26.66 -9.19 -6.80
CA VAL A 159 -28.12 -9.40 -6.85
C VAL A 159 -28.84 -8.05 -6.86
N HIS A 160 -28.46 -7.14 -5.95
CA HIS A 160 -29.06 -5.81 -5.90
C HIS A 160 -28.81 -5.00 -7.16
N VAL A 161 -27.58 -4.99 -7.68
CA VAL A 161 -27.23 -4.28 -8.92
C VAL A 161 -28.03 -4.83 -10.12
N ARG A 162 -28.20 -6.17 -10.19
CA ARG A 162 -29.02 -6.79 -11.25
C ARG A 162 -30.49 -6.41 -11.12
N ALA A 163 -31.03 -6.38 -9.91
CA ALA A 163 -32.40 -5.96 -9.64
C ALA A 163 -32.62 -4.47 -10.03
N CYS A 164 -31.62 -3.63 -9.78
CA CYS A 164 -31.68 -2.20 -10.15
C CYS A 164 -31.58 -1.93 -11.67
N ARG A 165 -31.21 -2.92 -12.47
CA ARG A 165 -31.24 -2.83 -13.94
C ARG A 165 -32.63 -3.02 -14.54
N THR A 166 -33.62 -3.37 -13.71
CA THR A 166 -35.01 -3.50 -14.15
C THR A 166 -35.78 -2.20 -13.90
N PRO A 167 -36.84 -1.87 -14.68
CA PRO A 167 -37.61 -0.63 -14.51
C PRO A 167 -38.32 -0.49 -13.15
N LYS A 168 -38.29 -1.51 -12.34
CA LYS A 168 -38.88 -1.56 -10.97
C LYS A 168 -37.83 -1.44 -9.85
N CYS A 169 -36.68 -0.82 -10.10
CA CYS A 169 -35.67 -0.63 -9.07
C CYS A 169 -36.18 0.28 -7.95
N PRO A 170 -36.26 -0.18 -6.70
CA PRO A 170 -36.73 0.66 -5.59
C PRO A 170 -35.78 1.80 -5.22
N LEU A 171 -34.59 1.85 -5.85
CA LEU A 171 -33.59 2.89 -5.64
C LEU A 171 -33.57 3.98 -6.73
N SER A 172 -34.38 3.84 -7.78
CA SER A 172 -34.50 4.85 -8.83
C SER A 172 -35.47 5.95 -8.40
N THR A 173 -34.98 6.94 -7.71
CA THR A 173 -35.78 8.15 -7.38
C THR A 173 -35.70 9.24 -8.45
N SER A 174 -34.87 9.10 -9.49
CA SER A 174 -34.88 9.93 -10.69
C SER A 174 -34.08 9.28 -11.84
N PRO A 175 -34.45 9.54 -13.12
CA PRO A 175 -33.70 9.00 -14.26
C PRO A 175 -32.29 9.59 -14.44
N ASP A 176 -31.97 10.69 -13.77
CA ASP A 176 -30.77 11.49 -14.01
C ASP A 176 -29.73 11.44 -12.88
N GLU A 177 -29.95 10.64 -11.83
CA GLU A 177 -29.00 10.55 -10.72
C GLU A 177 -28.05 9.34 -10.90
N PRO A 178 -26.74 9.56 -11.03
CA PRO A 178 -25.78 8.47 -11.16
C PRO A 178 -25.71 7.62 -9.89
N LEU A 179 -25.89 6.33 -10.07
CA LEU A 179 -25.98 5.24 -9.07
C LEU A 179 -24.87 5.13 -8.00
N PRO A 180 -23.70 5.76 -8.08
CA PRO A 180 -22.56 5.40 -7.22
C PRO A 180 -22.50 6.05 -5.84
N ALA A 181 -23.11 7.21 -5.65
CA ALA A 181 -22.79 8.01 -4.46
C ALA A 181 -23.41 7.49 -3.15
N ARG A 182 -24.53 6.79 -3.17
CA ARG A 182 -25.23 6.30 -1.97
C ARG A 182 -24.76 4.95 -1.46
N LEU A 183 -24.30 4.08 -2.35
CA LEU A 183 -23.75 2.76 -1.96
C LEU A 183 -22.35 2.84 -1.35
N ILE A 184 -21.67 3.95 -1.59
CA ILE A 184 -20.30 4.20 -1.06
C ILE A 184 -20.33 4.91 0.30
N ARG A 185 -21.44 5.55 0.69
CA ARG A 185 -21.53 6.40 1.91
C ARG A 185 -21.61 5.64 3.24
N ASN A 186 -21.72 4.33 3.26
CA ASN A 186 -21.73 3.56 4.52
C ASN A 186 -20.35 2.98 4.91
N ARG A 187 -19.26 3.63 4.51
CA ARG A 187 -17.94 3.37 5.10
C ARG A 187 -17.55 4.51 6.03
N GLY A 188 -17.99 4.42 7.26
CA GLY A 188 -17.45 5.32 8.27
C GLY A 188 -18.45 5.75 9.31
N ALA A 189 -18.68 4.89 10.27
CA ALA A 189 -18.97 5.23 11.65
C ALA A 189 -18.88 3.91 12.45
N GLY A 190 -17.79 3.74 13.18
CA GLY A 190 -17.53 2.61 14.07
C GLY A 190 -16.06 2.55 14.36
#